data_28ac871bfc8fcbe1cbf99c50923e22ac
#
_entry.id   28ac871bfc8fcbe1cbf99c50923e22ac
#
_cell.length_a   1.000
_cell.length_b   1.000
_cell.length_c   1.000
_cell.angle_alpha   90.00
_cell.angle_beta   90.00
_cell.angle_gamma   90.00
#
_symmetry.space_group_name_H-M   'P 1'
#
loop_
_entity.id
_entity.type
_entity.pdbx_description
1 polymer ?
#
loop_
_entity_poly.entity_id
_entity_poly.type
_entity_poly.pdbx_seq_one_letter_code
_entity_poly.pdbx_strand_id
1 'polypeptide(L)'
;MLASLTRQRGVLGSMVVGESDGLIVDASLQIGVKGPVVAALAASLYRRARMSADAAGVGTATFLQLEAERGRVCAVGRNDLVLVALAEPRANVGMLRIEMLRALEGLG
;
A
#
# COMPACT_ATOMS: atom_id res chain seq x y z
N MET A 1 -11.68 4.19 7.62
CA MET A 1 -10.85 3.09 7.09
C MET A 1 -9.35 3.34 7.25
N LEU A 2 -8.82 4.41 6.63
CA LEU A 2 -7.37 4.70 6.74
C LEU A 2 -6.93 5.03 8.15
N ALA A 3 -7.78 5.69 8.93
CA ALA A 3 -7.47 6.01 10.32
C ALA A 3 -7.23 4.75 11.16
N SER A 4 -7.98 3.68 10.91
CA SER A 4 -7.78 2.40 11.59
C SER A 4 -6.43 1.78 11.27
N LEU A 5 -6.03 1.84 10.00
CA LEU A 5 -4.71 1.35 9.58
C LEU A 5 -3.59 2.17 10.21
N THR A 6 -3.70 3.49 10.17
CA THR A 6 -2.65 4.38 10.67
C THR A 6 -2.50 4.28 12.18
N ARG A 7 -3.55 3.88 12.92
CA ARG A 7 -3.48 3.68 14.36
C ARG A 7 -2.77 2.39 14.77
N GLN A 8 -2.55 1.47 13.85
CA GLN A 8 -1.82 0.25 14.19
C GLN A 8 -0.37 0.56 14.54
N ARG A 9 0.16 -0.20 15.49
CA ARG A 9 1.52 0.00 15.97
C ARG A 9 2.52 -0.13 14.83
N GLY A 10 3.36 0.89 14.68
CA GLY A 10 4.41 0.89 13.67
C GLY A 10 3.99 1.40 12.30
N VAL A 11 2.72 1.75 12.11
CA VAL A 11 2.26 2.32 10.84
C VAL A 11 2.50 3.81 10.84
N LEU A 12 3.23 4.30 9.84
CA LEU A 12 3.60 5.71 9.69
C LEU A 12 2.59 6.48 8.86
N GLY A 13 1.80 5.79 8.06
CA GLY A 13 0.79 6.41 7.24
C GLY A 13 0.14 5.42 6.31
N SER A 14 -1.01 5.79 5.79
CA SER A 14 -1.72 4.99 4.79
C SER A 14 -2.40 5.91 3.79
N MET A 15 -2.64 5.41 2.59
CA MET A 15 -3.31 6.18 1.55
C MET A 15 -3.97 5.26 0.52
N VAL A 16 -4.98 5.80 -0.14
CA VAL A 16 -5.59 5.18 -1.32
C VAL A 16 -5.19 6.02 -2.52
N VAL A 17 -4.63 5.37 -3.53
CA VAL A 17 -4.17 6.06 -4.73
C VAL A 17 -4.74 5.39 -5.98
N GLY A 18 -4.86 6.13 -7.08
CA GLY A 18 -5.21 5.55 -8.37
C GLY A 18 -4.02 4.79 -8.94
N GLU A 19 -4.24 3.56 -9.40
CA GLU A 19 -3.15 2.77 -9.99
C GLU A 19 -2.63 3.41 -11.27
N SER A 20 -3.53 3.88 -12.13
CA SER A 20 -3.16 4.37 -13.47
C SER A 20 -2.54 5.76 -13.44
N ASP A 21 -3.00 6.66 -12.57
CA ASP A 21 -2.56 8.06 -12.55
C ASP A 21 -1.67 8.41 -11.35
N GLY A 22 -1.62 7.56 -10.33
CA GLY A 22 -0.81 7.79 -9.14
C GLY A 22 -1.31 8.92 -8.25
N LEU A 23 -2.55 9.37 -8.43
CA LEU A 23 -3.11 10.47 -7.66
C LEU A 23 -3.73 9.97 -6.36
N ILE A 24 -3.55 10.74 -5.29
CA ILE A 24 -4.11 10.40 -3.99
C ILE A 24 -5.62 10.61 -4.01
N VAL A 25 -6.36 9.57 -3.63
CA VAL A 25 -7.81 9.63 -3.43
C VAL A 25 -8.11 9.97 -1.97
N ASP A 26 -7.37 9.38 -1.04
CA ASP A 26 -7.51 9.62 0.40
C ASP A 26 -6.19 9.30 1.09
N ALA A 27 -5.91 9.95 2.21
CA ALA A 27 -4.65 9.76 2.91
C ALA A 27 -4.79 10.05 4.40
N SER A 28 -4.02 9.30 5.20
CA SER A 28 -3.82 9.52 6.62
C SER A 28 -2.33 9.36 6.88
N LEU A 29 -1.60 10.46 6.89
CA LEU A 29 -0.14 10.46 6.91
C LEU A 29 0.39 11.22 8.12
N GLN A 30 1.49 10.73 8.69
CA GLN A 30 2.22 11.47 9.71
C GLN A 30 2.99 12.63 9.08
N ILE A 31 3.32 13.63 9.90
CA ILE A 31 4.11 14.79 9.47
C ILE A 31 5.46 14.30 8.92
N GLY A 32 5.86 14.87 7.79
CA GLY A 32 7.14 14.54 7.15
C GLY A 32 7.04 13.54 6.02
N VAL A 33 5.90 12.86 5.87
CA VAL A 33 5.71 11.95 4.73
C VAL A 33 5.34 12.76 3.49
N LYS A 34 6.10 12.58 2.42
CA LYS A 34 5.84 13.25 1.14
C LYS A 34 4.80 12.47 0.35
N GLY A 35 3.54 12.63 0.72
CA GLY A 35 2.42 11.85 0.19
C GLY A 35 2.35 11.74 -1.33
N PRO A 36 2.33 12.87 -2.08
CA PRO A 36 2.22 12.78 -3.55
C PRO A 36 3.35 12.03 -4.22
N VAL A 37 4.57 12.16 -3.72
CA VAL A 37 5.73 11.42 -4.25
C VAL A 37 5.59 9.93 -3.98
N VAL A 38 5.27 9.58 -2.75
CA VAL A 38 5.08 8.17 -2.36
C VAL A 38 3.92 7.55 -3.14
N ALA A 39 2.82 8.27 -3.31
CA ALA A 39 1.65 7.80 -4.05
C ALA A 39 2.01 7.44 -5.49
N ALA A 40 2.71 8.34 -6.19
CA ALA A 40 3.09 8.12 -7.59
C ALA A 40 4.01 6.90 -7.73
N LEU A 41 5.01 6.80 -6.86
CA LEU A 41 5.98 5.70 -6.91
C LEU A 41 5.35 4.37 -6.50
N ALA A 42 4.52 4.37 -5.47
CA ALA A 42 3.85 3.15 -5.00
C ALA A 42 2.87 2.61 -6.05
N ALA A 43 2.12 3.48 -6.70
CA ALA A 43 1.21 3.08 -7.78
C ALA A 43 1.97 2.44 -8.95
N SER A 44 3.09 3.04 -9.34
CA SER A 44 3.95 2.51 -10.41
C SER A 44 4.54 1.16 -10.01
N LEU A 45 5.04 1.05 -8.79
CA LEU A 45 5.63 -0.18 -8.28
C LEU A 45 4.59 -1.31 -8.24
N TYR A 46 3.39 -1.02 -7.73
CA TYR A 46 2.33 -2.01 -7.66
C TYR A 46 1.93 -2.50 -9.05
N ARG A 47 1.77 -1.58 -10.00
CA ARG A 47 1.41 -1.93 -11.38
C ARG A 47 2.45 -2.86 -12.01
N ARG A 48 3.74 -2.56 -11.81
CA ARG A 48 4.83 -3.39 -12.33
C ARG A 48 4.87 -4.75 -11.68
N ALA A 49 4.63 -4.82 -10.36
CA ALA A 49 4.56 -6.09 -9.63
C ALA A 49 3.40 -6.95 -10.16
N ARG A 50 2.24 -6.34 -10.37
CA ARG A 50 1.06 -7.03 -10.92
C ARG A 50 1.35 -7.59 -12.31
N MET A 51 1.96 -6.78 -13.17
CA MET A 51 2.33 -7.21 -14.52
C MET A 51 3.38 -8.32 -14.50
N SER A 52 4.33 -8.24 -13.57
CA SER A 52 5.35 -9.28 -13.41
C SER A 52 4.76 -10.61 -12.98
N ALA A 53 3.81 -10.58 -12.06
CA ALA A 53 3.13 -11.80 -11.61
C ALA A 53 2.36 -12.46 -12.75
N ASP A 54 1.66 -11.67 -13.55
CA ASP A 54 0.96 -12.17 -14.74
C ASP A 54 1.93 -12.78 -15.75
N ALA A 55 3.01 -12.07 -16.07
CA ALA A 55 4.00 -12.52 -17.04
C ALA A 55 4.71 -13.81 -16.57
N ALA A 56 4.91 -13.95 -15.26
CA ALA A 56 5.55 -15.13 -14.70
C ALA A 56 4.60 -16.34 -14.60
N GLY A 57 3.32 -16.14 -14.89
CA GLY A 57 2.33 -17.23 -14.83
C GLY A 57 1.97 -17.66 -13.43
N VAL A 58 2.22 -16.80 -12.42
CA VAL A 58 1.91 -17.15 -11.02
C VAL A 58 0.59 -16.53 -10.53
N GLY A 59 -0.16 -15.93 -11.44
CA GLY A 59 -1.49 -15.41 -11.15
C GLY A 59 -1.48 -13.96 -10.71
N THR A 60 -2.60 -13.51 -10.13
CA THR A 60 -2.80 -12.13 -9.72
C THR A 60 -1.97 -11.81 -8.47
N ALA A 61 -1.29 -10.67 -8.48
CA ALA A 61 -0.58 -10.19 -7.30
C ALA A 61 -1.58 -9.89 -6.18
N THR A 62 -1.36 -10.43 -5.00
CA THR A 62 -2.28 -10.29 -3.86
C THR A 62 -1.76 -9.34 -2.79
N PHE A 63 -0.46 -9.21 -2.68
CA PHE A 63 0.15 -8.34 -1.67
C PHE A 63 1.58 -8.02 -2.09
N LEU A 64 1.93 -6.75 -2.05
CA LEU A 64 3.28 -6.28 -2.34
C LEU A 64 3.91 -5.74 -1.06
N GLN A 65 5.11 -6.19 -0.77
CA GLN A 65 5.89 -5.66 0.35
C GLN A 65 7.28 -5.30 -0.14
N LEU A 66 7.64 -4.06 0.07
CA LEU A 66 9.00 -3.58 -0.14
C LEU A 66 9.63 -3.41 1.24
N GLU A 67 10.69 -4.14 1.49
CA GLU A 67 11.43 -4.05 2.73
C GLU A 67 12.65 -3.18 2.50
N ALA A 68 12.75 -2.10 3.25
CA ALA A 68 13.87 -1.18 3.16
C ALA A 68 14.57 -1.08 4.51
N GLU A 69 15.74 -0.46 4.51
CA GLU A 69 16.58 -0.37 5.70
C GLU A 69 15.87 0.25 6.91
N ARG A 70 15.01 1.26 6.67
CA ARG A 70 14.36 2.01 7.76
C ARG A 70 12.85 1.94 7.70
N GLY A 71 12.29 1.01 6.97
CA GLY A 71 10.84 0.89 6.91
C GLY A 71 10.36 -0.13 5.90
N ARG A 72 9.04 -0.17 5.77
CA ARG A 72 8.34 -1.06 4.85
C ARG A 72 7.33 -0.24 4.04
N VAL A 73 7.17 -0.61 2.77
CA VAL A 73 6.07 -0.12 1.94
C VAL A 73 5.22 -1.32 1.57
N CYS A 74 3.96 -1.30 1.94
CA CYS A 74 3.04 -2.38 1.63
C CYS A 74 1.94 -1.85 0.72
N ALA A 75 1.51 -2.66 -0.25
CA ALA A 75 0.49 -2.25 -1.20
C ALA A 75 -0.38 -3.42 -1.61
N VAL A 76 -1.67 -3.15 -1.72
CA VAL A 76 -2.66 -4.08 -2.27
C VAL A 76 -3.58 -3.29 -3.19
N GLY A 77 -4.06 -3.90 -4.27
CA GLY A 77 -4.85 -3.17 -5.25
C GLY A 77 -6.13 -3.88 -5.64
N ARG A 78 -7.12 -3.08 -6.04
CA ARG A 78 -8.42 -3.55 -6.52
C ARG A 78 -9.11 -2.44 -7.31
N ASN A 79 -9.65 -2.77 -8.48
CA ASN A 79 -10.47 -1.85 -9.28
C ASN A 79 -9.79 -0.49 -9.55
N ASP A 80 -8.54 -0.54 -10.02
CA ASP A 80 -7.73 0.64 -10.31
C ASP A 80 -7.40 1.51 -9.08
N LEU A 81 -7.63 0.98 -7.87
CA LEU A 81 -7.22 1.62 -6.62
C LEU A 81 -6.13 0.81 -5.95
N VAL A 82 -5.17 1.49 -5.35
CA VAL A 82 -4.10 0.86 -4.58
C VAL A 82 -4.13 1.41 -3.16
N LEU A 83 -4.24 0.51 -2.20
CA LEU A 83 -4.12 0.85 -0.78
C LEU A 83 -2.65 0.69 -0.41
N VAL A 84 -2.04 1.75 0.10
CA VAL A 84 -0.62 1.80 0.45
C VAL A 84 -0.48 2.07 1.94
N ALA A 85 0.43 1.36 2.59
CA ALA A 85 0.79 1.63 3.97
C ALA A 85 2.30 1.74 4.10
N LEU A 86 2.74 2.72 4.89
CA LEU A 86 4.13 2.90 5.27
C LEU A 86 4.28 2.44 6.71
N ALA A 87 5.30 1.66 7.01
CA ALA A 87 5.48 1.09 8.34
C ALA A 87 6.94 1.13 8.76
N GLU A 88 7.14 1.15 10.08
CA GLU A 88 8.47 1.02 10.68
C GLU A 88 9.02 -0.40 10.48
N PRO A 89 10.34 -0.61 10.58
CA PRO A 89 10.93 -1.95 10.46
C PRO A 89 10.38 -2.95 11.47
N ARG A 90 9.92 -2.48 12.63
CA ARG A 90 9.38 -3.33 13.70
C ARG A 90 7.90 -3.66 13.55
N ALA A 91 7.23 -3.05 12.57
CA ALA A 91 5.80 -3.28 12.40
C ALA A 91 5.52 -4.76 12.12
N ASN A 92 4.40 -5.25 12.67
CA ASN A 92 3.96 -6.61 12.38
C ASN A 92 3.30 -6.62 11.00
N VAL A 93 4.08 -6.97 9.98
CA VAL A 93 3.61 -6.97 8.60
C VAL A 93 2.50 -8.00 8.37
N GLY A 94 2.54 -9.13 9.10
CA GLY A 94 1.48 -10.13 9.00
C GLY A 94 0.13 -9.57 9.43
N MET A 95 0.09 -8.85 10.55
CA MET A 95 -1.13 -8.18 11.00
C MET A 95 -1.55 -7.06 10.05
N LEU A 96 -0.58 -6.28 9.59
CA LEU A 96 -0.84 -5.20 8.64
C LEU A 96 -1.44 -5.73 7.34
N ARG A 97 -0.91 -6.84 6.84
CA ARG A 97 -1.44 -7.50 5.65
C ARG A 97 -2.92 -7.86 5.82
N ILE A 98 -3.27 -8.48 6.95
CA ILE A 98 -4.65 -8.87 7.25
C ILE A 98 -5.56 -7.66 7.22
N GLU A 99 -5.16 -6.58 7.90
CA GLU A 99 -5.97 -5.36 7.97
C GLU A 99 -6.08 -4.66 6.62
N MET A 100 -5.01 -4.65 5.84
CA MET A 100 -5.04 -4.05 4.49
C MET A 100 -5.96 -4.83 3.55
N LEU A 101 -5.90 -6.15 3.57
CA LEU A 101 -6.77 -6.97 2.73
C LEU A 101 -8.23 -6.81 3.14
N ARG A 102 -8.50 -6.69 4.44
CA ARG A 102 -9.85 -6.44 4.95
C ARG A 102 -10.35 -5.05 4.52
N ALA A 103 -9.50 -4.04 4.62
CA ALA A 103 -9.83 -2.67 4.19
C ALA A 103 -10.09 -2.61 2.68
N LEU A 104 -9.34 -3.39 1.91
CA LEU A 104 -9.49 -3.45 0.46
C LEU A 104 -10.89 -3.90 0.05
N GLU A 105 -11.50 -4.81 0.79
CA GLU A 105 -12.86 -5.29 0.52
C GLU A 105 -13.88 -4.15 0.58
N GLY A 106 -13.62 -3.11 1.37
CA GLY A 106 -14.47 -1.94 1.48
C GLY A 106 -14.25 -0.90 0.37
N LEU A 107 -13.25 -1.07 -0.47
CA LEU A 107 -12.96 -0.16 -1.59
C LEU A 107 -13.77 -0.61 -2.82
N GLY A 108 -14.98 -0.29 -2.86
CA GLY A 108 -15.90 -0.47 -3.94
C GLY A 108 -15.48 -1.31 -5.12
#